data_895a70f05ddf069d776cf67e94aa8c4c
#
_entry.id   895a70f05ddf069d776cf67e94aa8c4c
#
_cell.length_a   1.000
_cell.length_b   1.000
_cell.length_c   1.000
_cell.angle_alpha   90.00
_cell.angle_beta   90.00
_cell.angle_gamma   90.00
#
_symmetry.space_group_name_H-M   'P 1'
#
loop_
_entity.id
_entity.type
_entity.pdbx_description
1 polymer ?
#
loop_
_entity_poly.entity_id
_entity_poly.type
_entity_poly.pdbx_seq_one_letter_code
_entity_poly.pdbx_strand_id
1 'polypeptide(L)'
;LRLINQVHTGGLTSGKGGVLHIHLGALPSRMQLLLEIAREYPTLVKHISPTHVGRTAALFEEAVKFALLGGMIDITTGGTKYDEPYKILLHGLEKGVPIDRMTFSSDGNAGMSKKDPETGQLVFYKAPLHLNLQQVQKLVKEGGLPLEEALRPVTTNPAKNMTLRTKGRVAPDCDADFCLFDNELNLQGVIAGGVEWMRRGQ
;
A
#
# COMPACT_ATOMS: atom_id res chain seq x y z
N LEU A 1 12.01 -6.60 -18.66
CA LEU A 1 12.40 -7.97 -18.26
C LEU A 1 13.78 -8.02 -17.59
N ARG A 2 14.84 -7.50 -18.20
CA ARG A 2 16.21 -7.53 -17.64
C ARG A 2 16.27 -6.97 -16.22
N LEU A 3 15.69 -5.79 -15.98
CA LEU A 3 15.67 -5.15 -14.66
C LEU A 3 14.93 -6.02 -13.62
N ILE A 4 13.78 -6.59 -13.96
CA ILE A 4 13.01 -7.45 -13.06
C ILE A 4 13.84 -8.68 -12.66
N ASN A 5 14.48 -9.32 -13.61
CA ASN A 5 15.36 -10.48 -13.36
C ASN A 5 16.57 -10.11 -12.48
N GLN A 6 17.17 -8.92 -12.68
CA GLN A 6 18.27 -8.43 -11.86
C GLN A 6 17.82 -8.16 -10.43
N VAL A 7 16.66 -7.53 -10.23
CA VAL A 7 16.06 -7.29 -8.92
C VAL A 7 15.74 -8.61 -8.20
N HIS A 8 15.16 -9.57 -8.92
CA HIS A 8 14.88 -10.91 -8.38
C HIS A 8 16.17 -11.63 -7.95
N THR A 9 17.19 -11.65 -8.82
CA THR A 9 18.50 -12.27 -8.52
C THR A 9 19.16 -11.58 -7.31
N GLY A 10 19.15 -10.23 -7.27
CA GLY A 10 19.65 -9.47 -6.15
C GLY A 10 18.93 -9.80 -4.82
N GLY A 11 17.61 -10.00 -4.88
CA GLY A 11 16.82 -10.47 -3.73
C GLY A 11 17.26 -11.86 -3.25
N LEU A 12 17.43 -12.81 -4.18
CA LEU A 12 17.87 -14.17 -3.85
C LEU A 12 19.26 -14.18 -3.20
N THR A 13 20.22 -13.45 -3.77
CA THR A 13 21.61 -13.43 -3.29
C THR A 13 21.76 -12.70 -1.96
N SER A 14 20.90 -11.72 -1.65
CA SER A 14 20.92 -10.96 -0.40
C SER A 14 20.02 -11.54 0.69
N GLY A 15 19.26 -12.60 0.40
CA GLY A 15 18.26 -13.15 1.34
C GLY A 15 17.07 -12.21 1.60
N LYS A 16 16.82 -11.25 0.70
CA LYS A 16 15.74 -10.25 0.81
C LYS A 16 14.69 -10.44 -0.27
N GLY A 17 13.55 -9.76 -0.14
CA GLY A 17 12.57 -9.68 -1.21
C GLY A 17 13.15 -8.94 -2.42
N GLY A 18 13.07 -9.56 -3.60
CA GLY A 18 13.46 -8.92 -4.87
C GLY A 18 12.21 -8.36 -5.55
N VAL A 19 11.81 -7.15 -5.22
CA VAL A 19 10.61 -6.49 -5.74
C VAL A 19 10.97 -5.19 -6.43
N LEU A 20 10.53 -5.04 -7.67
CA LEU A 20 10.62 -3.80 -8.42
C LEU A 20 9.39 -2.95 -8.10
N HIS A 21 9.57 -1.92 -7.28
CA HIS A 21 8.54 -0.96 -6.95
C HIS A 21 8.47 0.12 -8.03
N ILE A 22 7.31 0.28 -8.66
CA ILE A 22 7.16 1.15 -9.84
C ILE A 22 6.15 2.25 -9.55
N HIS A 23 6.60 3.50 -9.58
CA HIS A 23 5.74 4.67 -9.47
C HIS A 23 5.03 4.94 -10.79
N LEU A 24 3.71 4.79 -10.79
CA LEU A 24 2.89 5.07 -11.96
C LEU A 24 2.54 6.56 -12.03
N GLY A 25 2.82 7.16 -13.18
CA GLY A 25 2.46 8.53 -13.50
C GLY A 25 1.12 8.63 -14.24
N ALA A 26 0.91 9.79 -14.87
CA ALA A 26 -0.26 10.08 -15.68
C ALA A 26 -0.04 9.79 -17.19
N LEU A 27 0.88 8.88 -17.53
CA LEU A 27 1.14 8.53 -18.93
C LEU A 27 -0.08 7.85 -19.57
N PRO A 28 -0.40 8.13 -20.83
CA PRO A 28 -1.51 7.50 -21.55
C PRO A 28 -1.42 5.97 -21.61
N SER A 29 -0.20 5.41 -21.61
CA SER A 29 0.05 3.97 -21.62
C SER A 29 -0.32 3.25 -20.32
N ARG A 30 -0.53 4.02 -19.23
CA ARG A 30 -0.91 3.49 -17.90
C ARG A 30 -0.12 2.23 -17.52
N MET A 31 -0.80 1.07 -17.43
CA MET A 31 -0.20 -0.21 -17.05
C MET A 31 0.03 -1.17 -18.23
N GLN A 32 -0.12 -0.72 -19.47
CA GLN A 32 -0.07 -1.60 -20.63
C GLN A 32 1.18 -2.51 -20.62
N LEU A 33 2.37 -1.94 -20.42
CA LEU A 33 3.62 -2.71 -20.36
C LEU A 33 3.63 -3.76 -19.24
N LEU A 34 3.09 -3.42 -18.06
CA LEU A 34 3.03 -4.35 -16.92
C LEU A 34 2.04 -5.48 -17.18
N LEU A 35 0.93 -5.19 -17.83
CA LEU A 35 -0.07 -6.19 -18.22
C LEU A 35 0.46 -7.14 -19.29
N GLU A 36 1.24 -6.64 -20.24
CA GLU A 36 1.93 -7.46 -21.26
C GLU A 36 2.92 -8.41 -20.56
N ILE A 37 3.77 -7.88 -19.68
CA ILE A 37 4.72 -8.68 -18.89
C ILE A 37 3.99 -9.74 -18.05
N ALA A 38 2.89 -9.37 -17.41
CA ALA A 38 2.14 -10.29 -16.56
C ALA A 38 1.53 -11.48 -17.34
N ARG A 39 1.10 -11.24 -18.56
CA ARG A 39 0.57 -12.29 -19.45
C ARG A 39 1.64 -13.20 -20.01
N GLU A 40 2.74 -12.62 -20.47
CA GLU A 40 3.84 -13.37 -21.11
C GLU A 40 4.74 -14.08 -20.10
N TYR A 41 4.92 -13.48 -18.90
CA TYR A 41 5.84 -13.95 -17.87
C TYR A 41 5.18 -14.01 -16.49
N PRO A 42 4.17 -14.86 -16.26
CA PRO A 42 3.38 -14.87 -15.04
C PRO A 42 4.22 -15.15 -13.78
N THR A 43 5.35 -15.82 -13.89
CA THR A 43 6.27 -16.07 -12.78
C THR A 43 6.98 -14.82 -12.27
N LEU A 44 7.08 -13.76 -13.08
CA LEU A 44 7.71 -12.49 -12.72
C LEU A 44 6.76 -11.50 -12.04
N VAL A 45 5.45 -11.71 -12.11
CA VAL A 45 4.44 -10.79 -11.58
C VAL A 45 4.63 -10.49 -10.10
N LYS A 46 5.00 -11.51 -9.31
CA LYS A 46 5.28 -11.37 -7.86
C LYS A 46 6.48 -10.48 -7.54
N HIS A 47 7.30 -10.14 -8.52
CA HIS A 47 8.47 -9.24 -8.37
C HIS A 47 8.18 -7.81 -8.82
N ILE A 48 6.92 -7.49 -9.14
CA ILE A 48 6.48 -6.18 -9.62
C ILE A 48 5.42 -5.65 -8.66
N SER A 49 5.62 -4.44 -8.15
CA SER A 49 4.70 -3.76 -7.23
C SER A 49 4.45 -2.33 -7.73
N PRO A 50 3.46 -2.11 -8.60
CA PRO A 50 3.08 -0.77 -9.03
C PRO A 50 2.37 -0.02 -7.88
N THR A 51 2.80 1.24 -7.66
CA THR A 51 2.16 2.16 -6.72
C THR A 51 1.43 3.30 -7.44
N HIS A 52 0.64 4.04 -6.69
CA HIS A 52 -0.23 5.14 -7.16
C HIS A 52 -1.33 4.69 -8.12
N VAL A 53 -1.75 3.43 -8.04
CA VAL A 53 -2.76 2.89 -8.97
C VAL A 53 -4.13 3.60 -8.87
N GLY A 54 -4.40 4.30 -7.76
CA GLY A 54 -5.62 5.08 -7.54
C GLY A 54 -5.61 6.49 -8.12
N ARG A 55 -4.63 6.91 -8.93
CA ARG A 55 -4.56 8.26 -9.48
C ARG A 55 -5.75 8.61 -10.38
N THR A 56 -6.20 7.66 -11.20
CA THR A 56 -7.38 7.80 -12.06
C THR A 56 -8.17 6.50 -12.08
N ALA A 57 -9.48 6.58 -12.30
CA ALA A 57 -10.33 5.39 -12.43
C ALA A 57 -9.85 4.45 -13.54
N ALA A 58 -9.45 5.00 -14.71
CA ALA A 58 -8.95 4.19 -15.82
C ALA A 58 -7.65 3.45 -15.48
N LEU A 59 -6.75 4.06 -14.69
CA LEU A 59 -5.54 3.41 -14.22
C LEU A 59 -5.88 2.27 -13.24
N PHE A 60 -6.85 2.49 -12.35
CA PHE A 60 -7.26 1.49 -11.37
C PHE A 60 -7.92 0.28 -12.04
N GLU A 61 -8.74 0.45 -13.08
CA GLU A 61 -9.31 -0.67 -13.84
C GLU A 61 -8.24 -1.55 -14.49
N GLU A 62 -7.11 -0.97 -14.91
CA GLU A 62 -5.97 -1.75 -15.41
C GLU A 62 -5.20 -2.43 -14.25
N ALA A 63 -5.10 -1.76 -13.09
CA ALA A 63 -4.50 -2.35 -11.89
C ALA A 63 -5.30 -3.54 -11.36
N VAL A 64 -6.63 -3.50 -11.42
CA VAL A 64 -7.51 -4.64 -11.14
C VAL A 64 -7.13 -5.84 -12.02
N LYS A 65 -6.97 -5.64 -13.33
CA LYS A 65 -6.56 -6.71 -14.25
C LYS A 65 -5.19 -7.28 -13.87
N PHE A 66 -4.24 -6.42 -13.50
CA PHE A 66 -2.91 -6.84 -13.07
C PHE A 66 -2.96 -7.65 -11.76
N ALA A 67 -3.78 -7.24 -10.79
CA ALA A 67 -3.97 -7.95 -9.53
C ALA A 67 -4.62 -9.33 -9.74
N LEU A 68 -5.61 -9.43 -10.64
CA LEU A 68 -6.25 -10.70 -11.01
C LEU A 68 -5.28 -11.67 -11.72
N LEU A 69 -4.23 -11.16 -12.36
CA LEU A 69 -3.12 -11.96 -12.89
C LEU A 69 -2.09 -12.36 -11.79
N GLY A 70 -2.37 -12.07 -10.52
CA GLY A 70 -1.53 -12.44 -9.37
C GLY A 70 -0.56 -11.36 -8.92
N GLY A 71 -0.63 -10.15 -9.47
CA GLY A 71 0.20 -9.01 -9.07
C GLY A 71 -0.22 -8.42 -7.72
N MET A 72 0.71 -7.71 -7.09
CA MET A 72 0.43 -6.84 -5.94
C MET A 72 0.25 -5.42 -6.46
N ILE A 73 -0.78 -4.72 -6.00
CA ILE A 73 -1.03 -3.31 -6.35
C ILE A 73 -1.05 -2.45 -5.10
N ASP A 74 -0.56 -1.22 -5.21
CA ASP A 74 -0.47 -0.30 -4.08
C ASP A 74 -1.31 0.96 -4.32
N ILE A 75 -2.24 1.19 -3.41
CA ILE A 75 -3.13 2.36 -3.40
C ILE A 75 -2.54 3.40 -2.46
N THR A 76 -2.07 4.51 -3.01
CA THR A 76 -1.51 5.59 -2.19
C THR A 76 -2.62 6.34 -1.45
N THR A 77 -2.44 6.51 -0.15
CA THR A 77 -3.39 7.23 0.71
C THR A 77 -3.15 8.75 0.72
N GLY A 78 -1.93 9.17 0.36
CA GLY A 78 -1.57 10.56 0.04
C GLY A 78 -1.72 10.88 -1.45
N GLY A 79 -1.43 12.12 -1.84
CA GLY A 79 -1.33 12.50 -3.25
C GLY A 79 -2.63 12.54 -4.03
N THR A 80 -2.49 12.56 -5.36
CA THR A 80 -3.63 12.62 -6.30
C THR A 80 -4.31 11.27 -6.43
N LYS A 81 -5.61 11.25 -6.30
CA LYS A 81 -6.47 10.09 -6.41
C LYS A 81 -7.86 10.47 -6.94
N TYR A 82 -8.51 9.53 -7.61
CA TYR A 82 -9.83 9.77 -8.20
C TYR A 82 -10.98 9.64 -7.19
N ASP A 83 -10.75 8.92 -6.08
CA ASP A 83 -11.68 8.75 -4.98
C ASP A 83 -10.92 8.53 -3.67
N GLU A 84 -11.61 8.38 -2.55
CA GLU A 84 -10.98 8.05 -1.28
C GLU A 84 -10.34 6.65 -1.31
N PRO A 85 -9.10 6.47 -0.81
CA PRO A 85 -8.37 5.21 -0.95
C PRO A 85 -9.11 4.00 -0.41
N TYR A 86 -9.87 4.12 0.69
CA TYR A 86 -10.67 3.01 1.20
C TYR A 86 -11.77 2.59 0.22
N LYS A 87 -12.42 3.53 -0.48
CA LYS A 87 -13.42 3.23 -1.52
C LYS A 87 -12.78 2.58 -2.74
N ILE A 88 -11.59 3.04 -3.12
CA ILE A 88 -10.81 2.42 -4.21
C ILE A 88 -10.51 0.95 -3.87
N LEU A 89 -10.13 0.66 -2.62
CA LEU A 89 -9.88 -0.72 -2.18
C LEU A 89 -11.17 -1.55 -2.21
N LEU A 90 -12.28 -1.02 -1.68
CA LEU A 90 -13.59 -1.68 -1.73
C LEU A 90 -14.03 -1.98 -3.15
N HIS A 91 -13.84 -1.02 -4.06
CA HIS A 91 -14.09 -1.23 -5.49
C HIS A 91 -13.24 -2.37 -6.07
N GLY A 92 -11.97 -2.49 -5.65
CA GLY A 92 -11.13 -3.63 -6.01
C GLY A 92 -11.69 -4.96 -5.53
N LEU A 93 -12.19 -5.03 -4.30
CA LEU A 93 -12.87 -6.22 -3.75
C LEU A 93 -14.14 -6.58 -4.54
N GLU A 94 -14.97 -5.60 -4.87
CA GLU A 94 -16.17 -5.77 -5.71
C GLU A 94 -15.83 -6.32 -7.10
N LYS A 95 -14.67 -5.95 -7.65
CA LYS A 95 -14.14 -6.48 -8.93
C LYS A 95 -13.49 -7.86 -8.79
N GLY A 96 -13.50 -8.46 -7.61
CA GLY A 96 -12.95 -9.79 -7.36
C GLY A 96 -11.44 -9.83 -7.07
N VAL A 97 -10.79 -8.68 -6.85
CA VAL A 97 -9.39 -8.66 -6.42
C VAL A 97 -9.30 -9.18 -4.98
N PRO A 98 -8.52 -10.23 -4.70
CA PRO A 98 -8.32 -10.68 -3.33
C PRO A 98 -7.65 -9.58 -2.49
N ILE A 99 -8.10 -9.43 -1.23
CA ILE A 99 -7.56 -8.40 -0.34
C ILE A 99 -6.05 -8.52 -0.15
N ASP A 100 -5.50 -9.72 -0.21
CA ASP A 100 -4.07 -9.99 -0.07
C ASP A 100 -3.22 -9.54 -1.28
N ARG A 101 -3.85 -8.96 -2.30
CA ARG A 101 -3.21 -8.37 -3.47
C ARG A 101 -3.21 -6.83 -3.46
N MET A 102 -3.69 -6.22 -2.39
CA MET A 102 -3.76 -4.78 -2.27
C MET A 102 -3.00 -4.28 -1.03
N THR A 103 -2.26 -3.19 -1.19
CA THR A 103 -1.56 -2.50 -0.10
C THR A 103 -1.94 -1.04 -0.07
N PHE A 104 -1.76 -0.41 1.10
CA PHE A 104 -1.79 1.03 1.27
C PHE A 104 -0.39 1.57 1.56
N SER A 105 -0.03 2.68 0.92
CA SER A 105 1.14 3.47 1.25
C SER A 105 0.78 4.94 1.43
N SER A 106 1.40 5.62 2.39
CA SER A 106 1.11 7.03 2.67
C SER A 106 1.82 8.00 1.73
N ASP A 107 2.80 7.53 0.98
CA ASP A 107 3.77 8.39 0.28
C ASP A 107 4.43 9.39 1.24
N GLY A 108 4.64 8.94 2.49
CA GLY A 108 5.03 9.75 3.64
C GLY A 108 6.33 10.50 3.40
N ASN A 109 6.36 11.78 3.80
CA ASN A 109 7.44 12.72 3.57
C ASN A 109 7.66 13.12 2.09
N ALA A 110 6.89 12.59 1.14
CA ALA A 110 6.92 13.10 -0.22
C ALA A 110 6.50 14.58 -0.28
N GLY A 111 7.10 15.32 -1.18
CA GLY A 111 6.73 16.72 -1.44
C GLY A 111 5.35 16.79 -2.09
N MET A 112 4.42 17.45 -1.42
CA MET A 112 3.07 17.71 -1.89
C MET A 112 2.88 19.20 -2.12
N SER A 113 1.97 19.57 -3.01
CA SER A 113 1.56 20.96 -3.19
C SER A 113 0.05 21.10 -3.25
N LYS A 114 -0.45 22.20 -2.72
CA LYS A 114 -1.85 22.62 -2.86
C LYS A 114 -1.89 24.11 -3.17
N LYS A 115 -2.93 24.52 -3.88
CA LYS A 115 -3.21 25.96 -4.00
C LYS A 115 -3.79 26.47 -2.70
N ASP A 116 -3.22 27.53 -2.18
CA ASP A 116 -3.80 28.29 -1.08
C ASP A 116 -5.13 28.89 -1.56
N PRO A 117 -6.24 28.67 -0.84
CA PRO A 117 -7.56 29.13 -1.28
C PRO A 117 -7.73 30.65 -1.26
N GLU A 118 -6.95 31.37 -0.44
CA GLU A 118 -7.05 32.85 -0.32
C GLU A 118 -6.12 33.57 -1.30
N THR A 119 -4.89 33.07 -1.47
CA THR A 119 -3.87 33.72 -2.28
C THR A 119 -3.70 33.13 -3.68
N GLY A 120 -4.21 31.92 -3.92
CA GLY A 120 -4.01 31.15 -5.16
C GLY A 120 -2.58 30.64 -5.36
N GLN A 121 -1.66 30.92 -4.45
CA GLN A 121 -0.26 30.50 -4.53
C GLN A 121 -0.10 29.02 -4.21
N LEU A 122 0.93 28.38 -4.78
CA LEU A 122 1.30 27.01 -4.45
C LEU A 122 2.00 26.97 -3.09
N VAL A 123 1.40 26.24 -2.15
CA VAL A 123 2.00 25.91 -0.85
C VAL A 123 2.49 24.50 -0.88
N PHE A 124 3.76 24.29 -0.54
CA PHE A 124 4.40 22.98 -0.45
C PHE A 124 4.34 22.45 0.98
N TYR A 125 4.05 21.16 1.11
CA TYR A 125 4.00 20.47 2.42
C TYR A 125 4.47 19.03 2.27
N LYS A 126 4.78 18.37 3.39
CA LYS A 126 5.13 16.94 3.43
C LYS A 126 3.87 16.09 3.52
N ALA A 127 3.82 14.99 2.78
CA ALA A 127 2.75 14.00 2.92
C ALA A 127 2.75 13.44 4.34
N PRO A 128 1.58 13.43 5.05
CA PRO A 128 1.48 12.91 6.40
C PRO A 128 1.65 11.39 6.45
N LEU A 129 2.25 10.89 7.54
CA LEU A 129 2.46 9.44 7.74
C LEU A 129 1.20 8.70 8.21
N HIS A 130 0.29 9.38 8.92
CA HIS A 130 -0.88 8.78 9.57
C HIS A 130 -2.03 8.41 8.61
N LEU A 131 -1.93 8.75 7.34
CA LEU A 131 -3.01 8.54 6.36
C LEU A 131 -3.41 7.07 6.22
N ASN A 132 -2.47 6.14 6.31
CA ASN A 132 -2.77 4.71 6.25
C ASN A 132 -3.72 4.28 7.37
N LEU A 133 -3.48 4.73 8.61
CA LEU A 133 -4.35 4.43 9.75
C LEU A 133 -5.77 4.99 9.53
N GLN A 134 -5.87 6.21 9.00
CA GLN A 134 -7.18 6.80 8.69
C GLN A 134 -7.97 5.96 7.68
N GLN A 135 -7.30 5.39 6.67
CA GLN A 135 -7.96 4.52 5.70
C GLN A 135 -8.39 3.18 6.31
N VAL A 136 -7.60 2.61 7.22
CA VAL A 136 -8.01 1.42 7.99
C VAL A 136 -9.26 1.71 8.83
N GLN A 137 -9.28 2.84 9.55
CA GLN A 137 -10.47 3.26 10.31
C GLN A 137 -11.71 3.40 9.43
N LYS A 138 -11.57 3.97 8.22
CA LYS A 138 -12.66 4.11 7.25
C LYS A 138 -13.10 2.77 6.66
N LEU A 139 -12.19 1.85 6.37
CA LEU A 139 -12.54 0.51 5.92
C LEU A 139 -13.43 -0.22 6.93
N VAL A 140 -13.16 -0.05 8.24
CA VAL A 140 -13.98 -0.65 9.30
C VAL A 140 -15.29 0.11 9.48
N LYS A 141 -15.22 1.43 9.72
CA LYS A 141 -16.37 2.25 10.16
C LYS A 141 -17.36 2.56 9.03
N GLU A 142 -16.85 2.80 7.84
CA GLU A 142 -17.65 3.20 6.67
C GLU A 142 -17.77 2.07 5.64
N GLY A 143 -16.71 1.25 5.50
CA GLY A 143 -16.66 0.13 4.54
C GLY A 143 -17.21 -1.18 5.08
N GLY A 144 -17.41 -1.29 6.41
CA GLY A 144 -17.95 -2.48 7.05
C GLY A 144 -17.04 -3.71 7.03
N LEU A 145 -15.75 -3.54 6.74
CA LEU A 145 -14.81 -4.66 6.78
C LEU A 145 -14.49 -5.05 8.24
N PRO A 146 -14.34 -6.35 8.53
CA PRO A 146 -13.75 -6.78 9.80
C PRO A 146 -12.35 -6.16 9.99
N LEU A 147 -11.99 -5.86 11.23
CA LEU A 147 -10.71 -5.18 11.54
C LEU A 147 -9.50 -5.97 11.02
N GLU A 148 -9.54 -7.29 11.13
CA GLU A 148 -8.48 -8.19 10.66
C GLU A 148 -8.24 -8.06 9.16
N GLU A 149 -9.31 -7.92 8.38
CA GLU A 149 -9.21 -7.71 6.93
C GLU A 149 -8.77 -6.28 6.60
N ALA A 150 -9.30 -5.28 7.31
CA ALA A 150 -8.95 -3.88 7.09
C ALA A 150 -7.47 -3.56 7.42
N LEU A 151 -6.85 -4.34 8.32
CA LEU A 151 -5.44 -4.19 8.67
C LEU A 151 -4.48 -4.81 7.63
N ARG A 152 -4.92 -5.80 6.85
CA ARG A 152 -4.02 -6.53 5.92
C ARG A 152 -3.28 -5.63 4.93
N PRO A 153 -3.91 -4.62 4.32
CA PRO A 153 -3.23 -3.70 3.38
C PRO A 153 -2.06 -2.92 3.97
N VAL A 154 -1.96 -2.80 5.30
CA VAL A 154 -0.90 -2.04 5.99
C VAL A 154 0.00 -2.92 6.86
N THR A 155 -0.28 -4.21 6.98
CA THR A 155 0.48 -5.14 7.85
C THR A 155 0.98 -6.36 7.07
N THR A 156 0.15 -7.41 6.96
CA THR A 156 0.54 -8.69 6.37
C THR A 156 0.84 -8.61 4.89
N ASN A 157 0.11 -7.81 4.12
CA ASN A 157 0.30 -7.72 2.68
C ASN A 157 1.63 -7.06 2.30
N PRO A 158 2.00 -5.86 2.83
CA PRO A 158 3.31 -5.29 2.56
C PRO A 158 4.45 -6.16 3.11
N ALA A 159 4.29 -6.79 4.29
CA ALA A 159 5.29 -7.70 4.82
C ALA A 159 5.52 -8.91 3.89
N LYS A 160 4.45 -9.52 3.37
CA LYS A 160 4.51 -10.61 2.40
C LYS A 160 5.14 -10.17 1.07
N ASN A 161 4.73 -9.01 0.56
CA ASN A 161 5.26 -8.45 -0.69
C ASN A 161 6.76 -8.20 -0.61
N MET A 162 7.23 -7.65 0.52
CA MET A 162 8.64 -7.35 0.78
C MET A 162 9.44 -8.54 1.36
N THR A 163 8.80 -9.70 1.54
CA THR A 163 9.40 -10.92 2.13
C THR A 163 9.96 -10.67 3.55
N LEU A 164 9.26 -9.85 4.35
CA LEU A 164 9.62 -9.57 5.74
C LEU A 164 9.06 -10.67 6.65
N ARG A 165 9.88 -11.65 6.99
CA ARG A 165 9.43 -12.88 7.66
C ARG A 165 8.99 -12.68 9.10
N THR A 166 9.55 -11.67 9.79
CA THR A 166 9.29 -11.38 11.21
C THR A 166 8.30 -10.22 11.42
N LYS A 167 7.72 -9.66 10.35
CA LYS A 167 6.84 -8.48 10.39
C LYS A 167 5.40 -8.78 9.94
N GLY A 168 4.49 -7.87 10.27
CA GLY A 168 3.13 -7.83 9.75
C GLY A 168 2.14 -8.80 10.39
N ARG A 169 2.52 -9.51 11.44
CA ARG A 169 1.66 -10.40 12.21
C ARG A 169 2.14 -10.57 13.64
N VAL A 170 1.24 -10.95 14.54
CA VAL A 170 1.55 -11.36 15.90
C VAL A 170 1.73 -12.89 15.91
N ALA A 171 2.95 -13.36 16.08
CA ALA A 171 3.28 -14.78 16.14
C ALA A 171 4.60 -14.99 16.90
N PRO A 172 4.88 -16.21 17.42
CA PRO A 172 6.21 -16.54 17.92
C PRO A 172 7.29 -16.21 16.90
N ASP A 173 8.45 -15.77 17.36
CA ASP A 173 9.63 -15.40 16.56
C ASP A 173 9.41 -14.19 15.61
N CYS A 174 8.29 -13.47 15.74
CA CYS A 174 8.09 -12.19 15.08
C CYS A 174 8.55 -11.02 15.97
N ASP A 175 8.89 -9.92 15.32
CA ASP A 175 9.26 -8.69 16.03
C ASP A 175 8.06 -8.18 16.84
N ALA A 176 8.33 -7.71 18.05
CA ALA A 176 7.33 -7.17 18.94
C ALA A 176 6.98 -5.73 18.54
N ASP A 177 6.27 -5.60 17.42
CA ASP A 177 5.79 -4.33 16.87
C ASP A 177 4.26 -4.27 16.99
N PHE A 178 3.75 -3.39 17.85
CA PHE A 178 2.33 -3.29 18.14
C PHE A 178 1.85 -1.85 18.12
N CYS A 179 0.65 -1.66 17.59
CA CYS A 179 -0.16 -0.48 17.84
C CYS A 179 -1.32 -0.84 18.76
N LEU A 180 -1.50 -0.10 19.83
CA LEU A 180 -2.60 -0.25 20.78
C LEU A 180 -3.69 0.74 20.43
N PHE A 181 -4.92 0.27 20.34
CA PHE A 181 -6.08 1.09 20.00
C PHE A 181 -7.16 0.99 21.07
N ASP A 182 -7.97 2.04 21.20
CA ASP A 182 -9.23 1.97 21.91
C ASP A 182 -10.32 1.33 21.02
N ASN A 183 -11.53 1.18 21.57
CA ASN A 183 -12.67 0.60 20.85
C ASN A 183 -13.11 1.44 19.63
N GLU A 184 -12.72 2.71 19.59
CA GLU A 184 -12.98 3.62 18.47
C GLU A 184 -11.84 3.64 17.45
N LEU A 185 -10.86 2.72 17.57
CA LEU A 185 -9.66 2.62 16.75
C LEU A 185 -8.76 3.86 16.80
N ASN A 186 -8.83 4.66 17.88
CA ASN A 186 -7.85 5.71 18.10
C ASN A 186 -6.56 5.12 18.67
N LEU A 187 -5.43 5.55 18.14
CA LEU A 187 -4.12 5.08 18.57
C LEU A 187 -3.85 5.54 20.01
N GLN A 188 -3.60 4.58 20.90
CA GLN A 188 -3.32 4.78 22.31
C GLN A 188 -1.85 4.51 22.67
N GLY A 189 -1.17 3.65 21.92
CA GLY A 189 0.22 3.33 22.17
C GLY A 189 0.92 2.70 20.98
N VAL A 190 2.24 2.80 20.97
CA VAL A 190 3.12 2.18 19.96
C VAL A 190 4.27 1.49 20.67
N ILE A 191 4.46 0.21 20.35
CA ILE A 191 5.59 -0.61 20.75
C ILE A 191 6.33 -1.00 19.46
N ALA A 192 7.64 -0.77 19.41
CA ALA A 192 8.45 -1.15 18.28
C ALA A 192 9.73 -1.87 18.77
N GLY A 193 9.96 -3.07 18.25
CA GLY A 193 11.07 -3.92 18.70
C GLY A 193 11.01 -4.25 20.19
N GLY A 194 9.81 -4.37 20.78
CA GLY A 194 9.59 -4.62 22.20
C GLY A 194 9.76 -3.38 23.11
N VAL A 195 10.05 -2.22 22.55
CA VAL A 195 10.22 -0.96 23.30
C VAL A 195 8.97 -0.08 23.11
N GLU A 196 8.44 0.44 24.22
CA GLU A 196 7.32 1.39 24.18
C GLU A 196 7.83 2.77 23.73
N TRP A 197 7.33 3.23 22.58
CA TRP A 197 7.70 4.52 22.00
C TRP A 197 6.69 5.64 22.27
N MET A 198 5.43 5.27 22.48
CA MET A 198 4.36 6.23 22.74
C MET A 198 3.25 5.55 23.53
N ARG A 199 2.73 6.29 24.53
CA ARG A 199 1.46 5.98 25.22
C ARG A 199 0.68 7.27 25.45
N ARG A 200 -0.63 7.29 25.12
CA ARG A 200 -1.51 8.41 25.45
C ARG A 200 -1.93 8.31 26.91
N GLY A 201 -1.98 9.46 27.61
CA GLY A 201 -2.49 9.56 28.99
C GLY A 201 -1.43 9.41 30.08
N GLN A 202 -0.15 9.50 29.72
CA GLN A 202 0.94 9.75 30.69
C GLN A 202 1.44 11.18 30.55
#